data_4958295f1bfb307926714d7b52978274
#
_entry.id   4958295f1bfb307926714d7b52978274
#
_cell.length_a   1.000
_cell.length_b   1.000
_cell.length_c   1.000
_cell.angle_alpha   90.00
_cell.angle_beta   90.00
_cell.angle_gamma   90.00
#
_symmetry.space_group_name_H-M   'P 1'
#
loop_
_entity.id
_entity.type
_entity.pdbx_description
1 polymer ?
#
loop_
_entity_poly.entity_id
_entity_poly.type
_entity_poly.pdbx_seq_one_letter_code
_entity_poly.pdbx_strand_id
1 'polypeptide(L)'
;SGVGDLKKVLSNVKTRGTLGEIQLGAILGEVLAPEQYECNFDAGKQNNERVEFAIKLPNDGGEAVYLPVDSKFPADIYSKLCDAYDSGEDVAAAQKNLREVLLKCAKDIKEKYINPPRTTDFAIMFLPTEGLYAEAVRLGLIAELQMRFRVNLSGPSTMAALLNSL
;
A
#
# COMPACT_ATOMS: atom_id res chain seq x y z
N SER A 1 10.37 26.07 -10.39
CA SER A 1 9.24 25.58 -11.17
C SER A 1 8.55 24.40 -10.49
N GLY A 2 7.32 24.13 -10.86
CA GLY A 2 6.49 23.10 -10.24
C GLY A 2 7.12 21.71 -10.25
N VAL A 3 7.80 21.31 -11.32
CA VAL A 3 8.41 19.97 -11.42
C VAL A 3 9.60 19.83 -10.49
N GLY A 4 10.46 20.83 -10.40
CA GLY A 4 11.59 20.81 -9.47
C GLY A 4 11.14 20.81 -8.02
N ASP A 5 10.10 21.57 -7.70
CA ASP A 5 9.54 21.64 -6.36
C ASP A 5 8.90 20.31 -5.96
N LEU A 6 8.19 19.67 -6.89
CA LEU A 6 7.59 18.35 -6.65
C LEU A 6 8.64 17.29 -6.38
N LYS A 7 9.73 17.26 -7.17
CA LYS A 7 10.84 16.32 -6.94
C LYS A 7 11.47 16.53 -5.57
N LYS A 8 11.66 17.78 -5.16
CA LYS A 8 12.23 18.10 -3.85
C LYS A 8 11.31 17.63 -2.71
N VAL A 9 10.01 17.84 -2.84
CA VAL A 9 9.02 17.35 -1.86
C VAL A 9 9.06 15.83 -1.78
N LEU A 10 9.05 15.15 -2.93
CA LEU A 10 9.04 13.68 -2.97
C LEU A 10 10.35 13.04 -2.53
N SER A 11 11.46 13.79 -2.46
CA SER A 11 12.73 13.26 -1.98
C SER A 11 12.78 13.11 -0.45
N ASN A 12 11.86 13.74 0.27
CA ASN A 12 11.77 13.64 1.72
C ASN A 12 10.93 12.41 2.11
N VAL A 13 11.51 11.45 2.82
CA VAL A 13 10.88 10.18 3.18
C VAL A 13 9.59 10.40 3.97
N LYS A 14 9.63 11.31 4.97
CA LYS A 14 8.46 11.62 5.80
C LYS A 14 7.34 12.23 4.97
N THR A 15 7.68 13.15 4.07
CA THR A 15 6.69 13.79 3.19
C THR A 15 6.03 12.77 2.27
N ARG A 16 6.79 11.84 1.69
CA ARG A 16 6.26 10.77 0.83
C ARG A 16 5.29 9.88 1.58
N GLY A 17 5.68 9.44 2.78
CA GLY A 17 4.80 8.64 3.62
C GLY A 17 3.51 9.36 3.96
N THR A 18 3.62 10.63 4.32
CA THR A 18 2.47 11.46 4.65
C THR A 18 1.54 11.65 3.45
N LEU A 19 2.09 11.90 2.25
CA LEU A 19 1.28 12.08 1.04
C LEU A 19 0.50 10.82 0.69
N GLY A 20 1.14 9.65 0.75
CA GLY A 20 0.47 8.38 0.48
C GLY A 20 -0.64 8.10 1.48
N GLU A 21 -0.40 8.39 2.75
CA GLU A 21 -1.37 8.23 3.82
C GLU A 21 -2.56 9.19 3.65
N ILE A 22 -2.29 10.46 3.32
CA ILE A 22 -3.34 11.44 3.06
C ILE A 22 -4.20 11.01 1.88
N GLN A 23 -3.58 10.56 0.79
CA GLN A 23 -4.32 10.13 -0.39
C GLN A 23 -5.19 8.91 -0.10
N LEU A 24 -4.66 7.93 0.61
CA LEU A 24 -5.43 6.75 1.01
C LEU A 24 -6.60 7.15 1.89
N GLY A 25 -6.35 8.01 2.88
CA GLY A 25 -7.41 8.53 3.76
C GLY A 25 -8.50 9.27 3.00
N ALA A 26 -8.14 10.04 1.98
CA ALA A 26 -9.11 10.75 1.15
C ALA A 26 -10.00 9.77 0.37
N ILE A 27 -9.41 8.72 -0.20
CA ILE A 27 -10.18 7.69 -0.92
C ILE A 27 -11.14 6.98 0.02
N LEU A 28 -10.66 6.57 1.19
CA LEU A 28 -11.52 5.90 2.18
C LEU A 28 -12.68 6.80 2.62
N GLY A 29 -12.40 8.08 2.89
CA GLY A 29 -13.40 9.03 3.33
C GLY A 29 -14.44 9.37 2.26
N GLU A 30 -14.11 9.26 0.98
CA GLU A 30 -15.08 9.47 -0.11
C GLU A 30 -16.03 8.29 -0.27
N VAL A 31 -15.57 7.07 -0.03
CA VAL A 31 -16.34 5.87 -0.33
C VAL A 31 -17.01 5.28 0.91
N LEU A 32 -16.35 5.36 2.07
CA LEU A 32 -16.82 4.73 3.30
C LEU A 32 -17.33 5.76 4.30
N ALA A 33 -18.32 5.34 5.11
CA ALA A 33 -18.74 6.14 6.27
C ALA A 33 -17.65 6.05 7.37
N PRO A 34 -17.57 7.06 8.27
CA PRO A 34 -16.55 7.04 9.33
C PRO A 34 -16.58 5.79 10.20
N GLU A 35 -17.74 5.17 10.37
CA GLU A 35 -17.91 3.96 11.18
C GLU A 35 -17.38 2.71 10.51
N GLN A 36 -17.07 2.76 9.22
CA GLN A 36 -16.63 1.59 8.45
C GLN A 36 -15.12 1.38 8.44
N TYR A 37 -14.35 2.30 9.03
CA TYR A 37 -12.91 2.12 9.11
C TYR A 37 -12.32 2.86 10.30
N GLU A 38 -11.13 2.42 10.72
CA GLU A 38 -10.38 3.05 11.81
C GLU A 38 -8.99 3.48 11.31
N CYS A 39 -8.47 4.57 11.89
CA CYS A 39 -7.12 5.04 11.66
C CYS A 39 -6.21 4.57 12.80
N ASN A 40 -4.93 4.36 12.51
CA ASN A 40 -3.93 3.96 13.50
C ASN A 40 -4.38 2.75 14.32
N PHE A 41 -4.72 1.69 13.61
CA PHE A 41 -5.35 0.51 14.19
C PHE A 41 -4.31 -0.45 14.77
N ASP A 42 -4.56 -0.92 15.98
CA ASP A 42 -3.75 -1.93 16.65
C ASP A 42 -4.23 -3.33 16.24
N ALA A 43 -3.42 -4.04 15.47
CA ALA A 43 -3.74 -5.40 15.03
C ALA A 43 -3.61 -6.45 16.15
N GLY A 44 -3.12 -6.07 17.33
CA GLY A 44 -3.05 -6.97 18.48
C GLY A 44 -1.84 -7.88 18.49
N LYS A 45 -0.79 -7.56 17.75
CA LYS A 45 0.42 -8.40 17.68
C LYS A 45 1.47 -8.06 18.73
N GLN A 46 1.16 -7.14 19.64
CA GLN A 46 2.05 -6.74 20.75
C GLN A 46 3.42 -6.22 20.30
N ASN A 47 3.45 -5.58 19.14
CA ASN A 47 4.68 -5.05 18.54
C ASN A 47 4.75 -3.52 18.56
N ASN A 48 3.80 -2.84 19.23
CA ASN A 48 3.66 -1.38 19.27
C ASN A 48 3.49 -0.74 17.87
N GLU A 49 3.26 -1.56 16.85
CA GLU A 49 3.02 -1.07 15.49
C GLU A 49 1.53 -0.91 15.26
N ARG A 50 1.16 0.18 14.57
CA ARG A 50 -0.22 0.42 14.19
C ARG A 50 -0.30 0.57 12.69
N VAL A 51 -1.28 -0.09 12.06
CA VAL A 51 -1.51 0.09 10.63
C VAL A 51 -2.25 1.41 10.42
N GLU A 52 -1.94 2.09 9.31
CA GLU A 52 -2.52 3.41 9.03
C GLU A 52 -4.05 3.37 9.02
N PHE A 53 -4.63 2.37 8.38
CA PHE A 53 -6.09 2.21 8.28
C PHE A 53 -6.47 0.75 8.39
N ALA A 54 -7.66 0.50 8.95
CA ALA A 54 -8.27 -0.83 8.97
C ALA A 54 -9.75 -0.70 8.61
N ILE A 55 -10.19 -1.44 7.61
CA ILE A 55 -11.58 -1.44 7.17
C ILE A 55 -12.35 -2.44 8.04
N LYS A 56 -13.43 -1.97 8.64
CA LYS A 56 -14.29 -2.80 9.47
C LYS A 56 -15.24 -3.60 8.60
N LEU A 57 -15.08 -4.91 8.63
CA LEU A 57 -15.93 -5.81 7.86
C LEU A 57 -17.04 -6.39 8.74
N PRO A 58 -18.27 -6.49 8.22
CA PRO A 58 -19.35 -7.10 8.99
C PRO A 58 -19.03 -8.59 9.26
N ASN A 59 -19.35 -9.04 10.47
CA ASN A 59 -19.17 -10.42 10.85
C ASN A 59 -20.44 -10.91 11.52
N ASP A 60 -21.09 -11.89 10.93
CA ASP A 60 -22.36 -12.44 11.42
C ASP A 60 -22.18 -13.06 12.81
N GLY A 61 -22.83 -12.43 13.82
CA GLY A 61 -22.91 -12.98 15.16
C GLY A 61 -21.65 -12.87 15.99
N GLY A 62 -20.65 -12.10 15.58
CA GLY A 62 -19.40 -11.96 16.33
C GLY A 62 -18.84 -10.55 16.31
N GLU A 63 -17.64 -10.41 16.85
CA GLU A 63 -16.91 -9.15 16.79
C GLU A 63 -16.53 -8.80 15.37
N ALA A 64 -16.41 -7.51 15.08
CA ALA A 64 -15.97 -7.05 13.77
C ALA A 64 -14.57 -7.59 13.44
N VAL A 65 -14.34 -7.87 12.16
CA VAL A 65 -13.04 -8.25 11.64
C VAL A 65 -12.50 -7.08 10.84
N TYR A 66 -11.23 -6.78 11.00
CA TYR A 66 -10.61 -5.59 10.40
C TYR A 66 -9.65 -5.99 9.30
N LEU A 67 -9.78 -5.31 8.16
CA LEU A 67 -8.88 -5.49 7.00
C LEU A 67 -7.80 -4.41 7.05
N PRO A 68 -6.53 -4.77 7.34
CA PRO A 68 -5.47 -3.76 7.36
C PRO A 68 -5.16 -3.21 5.97
N VAL A 69 -4.97 -1.91 5.88
CA VAL A 69 -4.58 -1.22 4.65
C VAL A 69 -3.40 -0.31 4.97
N ASP A 70 -2.28 -0.53 4.30
CA ASP A 70 -1.05 0.22 4.53
C ASP A 70 -0.55 0.82 3.21
N SER A 71 -0.21 2.11 3.24
CA SER A 71 0.32 2.81 2.09
C SER A 71 1.84 2.64 2.05
N LYS A 72 2.38 2.30 0.87
CA LYS A 72 3.81 2.21 0.64
C LYS A 72 4.17 2.98 -0.62
N PHE A 73 5.15 3.87 -0.51
CA PHE A 73 5.55 4.70 -1.64
C PHE A 73 7.07 4.75 -1.78
N PRO A 74 7.69 3.71 -2.40
CA PRO A 74 9.14 3.72 -2.66
C PRO A 74 9.47 4.64 -3.84
N ALA A 75 9.27 5.96 -3.64
CA ALA A 75 9.32 6.95 -4.70
C ALA A 75 10.70 7.05 -5.37
N ASP A 76 11.79 6.95 -4.58
CA ASP A 76 13.13 7.03 -5.13
C ASP A 76 13.45 5.86 -6.06
N ILE A 77 13.08 4.66 -5.64
CA ILE A 77 13.29 3.44 -6.43
C ILE A 77 12.45 3.48 -7.70
N TYR A 78 11.20 3.92 -7.59
CA TYR A 78 10.32 4.06 -8.74
C TYR A 78 10.84 5.14 -9.71
N SER A 79 11.31 6.28 -9.20
CA SER A 79 11.88 7.34 -10.01
C SER A 79 13.09 6.86 -10.81
N LYS A 80 13.96 6.06 -10.19
CA LYS A 80 15.11 5.46 -10.85
C LYS A 80 14.69 4.52 -11.98
N LEU A 81 13.60 3.79 -11.80
CA LEU A 81 13.08 2.93 -12.86
C LEU A 81 12.57 3.76 -14.02
N CYS A 82 11.85 4.87 -13.76
CA CYS A 82 11.41 5.77 -14.81
C CYS A 82 12.60 6.36 -15.58
N ASP A 83 13.64 6.78 -14.87
CA ASP A 83 14.87 7.29 -15.50
C ASP A 83 15.54 6.20 -16.36
N ALA A 84 15.56 4.97 -15.89
CA ALA A 84 16.11 3.85 -16.65
C ALA A 84 15.34 3.61 -17.96
N TYR A 85 14.01 3.70 -17.92
CA TYR A 85 13.21 3.59 -19.14
C TYR A 85 13.53 4.71 -20.12
N ASP A 86 13.69 5.94 -19.64
CA ASP A 86 13.98 7.09 -20.48
C ASP A 86 15.37 6.99 -21.15
N SER A 87 16.36 6.52 -20.40
CA SER A 87 17.73 6.39 -20.92
C SER A 87 17.96 5.08 -21.67
N GLY A 88 17.14 4.07 -21.43
CA GLY A 88 17.34 2.72 -21.95
C GLY A 88 18.47 1.97 -21.26
N GLU A 89 19.04 2.52 -20.19
CA GLU A 89 20.15 1.90 -19.45
C GLU A 89 19.68 1.36 -18.10
N ASP A 90 20.24 0.23 -17.68
CA ASP A 90 20.04 -0.37 -16.35
C ASP A 90 18.58 -0.70 -16.02
N VAL A 91 17.75 -0.92 -17.04
CA VAL A 91 16.32 -1.20 -16.84
C VAL A 91 16.12 -2.44 -15.99
N ALA A 92 16.82 -3.52 -16.31
CA ALA A 92 16.67 -4.79 -15.58
C ALA A 92 17.06 -4.64 -14.10
N ALA A 93 18.13 -3.91 -13.83
CA ALA A 93 18.59 -3.68 -12.46
C ALA A 93 17.57 -2.82 -11.68
N ALA A 94 17.02 -1.79 -12.30
CA ALA A 94 16.03 -0.93 -11.69
C ALA A 94 14.72 -1.69 -11.40
N GLN A 95 14.29 -2.55 -12.33
CA GLN A 95 13.12 -3.42 -12.14
C GLN A 95 13.34 -4.38 -10.97
N LYS A 96 14.51 -4.99 -10.89
CA LYS A 96 14.85 -5.91 -9.79
C LYS A 96 14.82 -5.18 -8.44
N ASN A 97 15.37 -3.97 -8.40
CA ASN A 97 15.39 -3.18 -7.16
C ASN A 97 13.97 -2.84 -6.68
N LEU A 98 13.10 -2.41 -7.60
CA LEU A 98 11.71 -2.13 -7.25
C LEU A 98 11.00 -3.39 -6.75
N ARG A 99 11.20 -4.51 -7.44
CA ARG A 99 10.62 -5.78 -7.05
C ARG A 99 11.02 -6.17 -5.62
N GLU A 100 12.32 -6.09 -5.31
CA GLU A 100 12.84 -6.44 -3.99
C GLU A 100 12.28 -5.55 -2.88
N VAL A 101 12.16 -4.26 -3.16
CA VAL A 101 11.61 -3.31 -2.17
C VAL A 101 10.14 -3.61 -1.91
N LEU A 102 9.34 -3.87 -2.95
CA LEU A 102 7.92 -4.17 -2.79
C LEU A 102 7.70 -5.51 -2.07
N LEU A 103 8.54 -6.50 -2.32
CA LEU A 103 8.50 -7.78 -1.59
C LEU A 103 8.77 -7.55 -0.10
N LYS A 104 9.76 -6.74 0.23
CA LYS A 104 10.07 -6.41 1.61
C LYS A 104 8.93 -5.65 2.28
N CYS A 105 8.33 -4.70 1.59
CA CYS A 105 7.17 -3.97 2.10
C CYS A 105 6.02 -4.91 2.44
N ALA A 106 5.71 -5.85 1.55
CA ALA A 106 4.64 -6.81 1.76
C ALA A 106 4.93 -7.75 2.94
N LYS A 107 6.18 -8.19 3.06
CA LYS A 107 6.60 -9.02 4.19
C LYS A 107 6.41 -8.28 5.52
N ASP A 108 6.80 -7.02 5.57
CA ASP A 108 6.61 -6.19 6.76
C ASP A 108 5.14 -6.06 7.12
N ILE A 109 4.28 -5.83 6.14
CA ILE A 109 2.83 -5.73 6.37
C ILE A 109 2.29 -7.03 6.97
N LYS A 110 2.67 -8.17 6.39
CA LYS A 110 2.25 -9.47 6.92
C LYS A 110 2.66 -9.65 8.37
N GLU A 111 3.92 -9.41 8.65
CA GLU A 111 4.48 -9.65 9.99
C GLU A 111 3.90 -8.71 11.03
N LYS A 112 3.65 -7.46 10.66
CA LYS A 112 3.20 -6.43 11.61
C LYS A 112 1.70 -6.40 11.82
N TYR A 113 0.89 -6.70 10.79
CA TYR A 113 -0.52 -6.35 10.81
C TYR A 113 -1.50 -7.48 10.56
N ILE A 114 -1.11 -8.61 9.99
CA ILE A 114 -2.05 -9.72 9.78
C ILE A 114 -2.10 -10.58 11.03
N ASN A 115 -3.28 -10.61 11.67
CA ASN A 115 -3.48 -11.29 12.96
C ASN A 115 -4.92 -11.78 13.13
N PRO A 116 -5.32 -12.84 12.39
CA PRO A 116 -6.65 -13.42 12.57
C PRO A 116 -6.83 -13.98 13.98
N PRO A 117 -8.02 -13.95 14.57
CA PRO A 117 -9.29 -13.50 13.99
C PRO A 117 -9.58 -12.01 14.14
N ARG A 118 -8.72 -11.25 14.82
CA ARG A 118 -8.90 -9.80 14.97
C ARG A 118 -8.88 -9.11 13.61
N THR A 119 -7.92 -9.50 12.75
CA THR A 119 -7.89 -9.04 11.38
C THR A 119 -8.32 -10.15 10.42
N THR A 120 -8.53 -9.77 9.16
CA THR A 120 -8.61 -10.73 8.06
C THR A 120 -7.29 -11.50 7.95
N ASP A 121 -7.29 -12.60 7.22
CA ASP A 121 -6.07 -13.37 6.95
C ASP A 121 -5.25 -12.79 5.78
N PHE A 122 -5.58 -11.58 5.36
CA PHE A 122 -4.89 -10.86 4.30
C PHE A 122 -4.89 -9.36 4.62
N ALA A 123 -4.08 -8.60 3.89
CA ALA A 123 -3.99 -7.15 4.02
C ALA A 123 -3.90 -6.51 2.64
N ILE A 124 -4.07 -5.20 2.57
CA ILE A 124 -3.93 -4.44 1.34
C ILE A 124 -2.71 -3.55 1.44
N MET A 125 -1.87 -3.58 0.41
CA MET A 125 -0.78 -2.63 0.23
C MET A 125 -1.18 -1.63 -0.84
N PHE A 126 -1.40 -0.38 -0.43
CA PHE A 126 -1.80 0.70 -1.31
C PHE A 126 -0.57 1.39 -1.89
N LEU A 127 -0.51 1.46 -3.21
CA LEU A 127 0.53 2.19 -3.93
C LEU A 127 -0.06 3.51 -4.44
N PRO A 128 0.46 4.68 -4.02
CA PRO A 128 -0.23 5.95 -4.23
C PRO A 128 -0.31 6.45 -5.67
N THR A 129 0.41 5.86 -6.61
CA THR A 129 0.32 6.28 -8.02
C THR A 129 -0.08 5.13 -8.92
N GLU A 130 -0.87 5.42 -9.95
CA GLU A 130 -1.24 4.42 -10.95
C GLU A 130 -0.03 3.87 -11.68
N GLY A 131 0.99 4.72 -11.93
CA GLY A 131 2.22 4.28 -12.59
C GLY A 131 3.00 3.25 -11.78
N LEU A 132 3.13 3.48 -10.49
CA LEU A 132 3.80 2.53 -9.60
C LEU A 132 3.01 1.21 -9.52
N TYR A 133 1.70 1.30 -9.41
CA TYR A 133 0.84 0.12 -9.40
C TYR A 133 1.00 -0.67 -10.71
N ALA A 134 1.00 0.01 -11.85
CA ALA A 134 1.17 -0.63 -13.15
C ALA A 134 2.52 -1.35 -13.27
N GLU A 135 3.58 -0.77 -12.72
CA GLU A 135 4.88 -1.43 -12.68
C GLU A 135 4.87 -2.69 -11.82
N ALA A 136 4.24 -2.62 -10.65
CA ALA A 136 4.11 -3.80 -9.79
C ALA A 136 3.35 -4.93 -10.49
N VAL A 137 2.29 -4.59 -11.22
CA VAL A 137 1.53 -5.57 -12.02
C VAL A 137 2.44 -6.17 -13.10
N ARG A 138 3.19 -5.34 -13.80
CA ARG A 138 4.10 -5.77 -14.87
C ARG A 138 5.18 -6.70 -14.36
N LEU A 139 5.65 -6.48 -13.13
CA LEU A 139 6.66 -7.33 -12.48
C LEU A 139 6.10 -8.64 -11.93
N GLY A 140 4.81 -8.90 -12.12
CA GLY A 140 4.18 -10.15 -11.67
C GLY A 140 3.93 -10.22 -10.17
N LEU A 141 3.85 -9.06 -9.50
CA LEU A 141 3.79 -9.04 -8.04
C LEU A 141 2.39 -9.28 -7.47
N ILE A 142 1.32 -9.11 -8.25
CA ILE A 142 -0.03 -9.35 -7.72
C ILE A 142 -0.14 -10.76 -7.15
N ALA A 143 0.14 -11.76 -7.97
CA ALA A 143 0.04 -13.16 -7.56
C ALA A 143 1.10 -13.53 -6.51
N GLU A 144 2.32 -13.05 -6.69
CA GLU A 144 3.42 -13.41 -5.79
C GLU A 144 3.21 -12.87 -4.38
N LEU A 145 2.79 -11.61 -4.23
CA LEU A 145 2.57 -11.02 -2.92
C LEU A 145 1.39 -11.68 -2.21
N GLN A 146 0.35 -12.03 -2.97
CA GLN A 146 -0.79 -12.74 -2.40
C GLN A 146 -0.41 -14.14 -1.92
N MET A 147 0.35 -14.88 -2.72
CA MET A 147 0.75 -16.26 -2.37
C MET A 147 1.73 -16.30 -1.20
N ARG A 148 2.74 -15.42 -1.23
CA ARG A 148 3.82 -15.45 -0.23
C ARG A 148 3.44 -14.78 1.07
N PHE A 149 2.70 -13.66 1.01
CA PHE A 149 2.48 -12.82 2.17
C PHE A 149 1.01 -12.53 2.46
N ARG A 150 0.09 -13.00 1.64
CA ARG A 150 -1.33 -12.70 1.78
C ARG A 150 -1.60 -11.19 1.70
N VAL A 151 -0.81 -10.50 0.90
CA VAL A 151 -0.94 -9.05 0.69
C VAL A 151 -1.43 -8.79 -0.72
N ASN A 152 -2.52 -8.03 -0.83
CA ASN A 152 -3.11 -7.64 -2.11
C ASN A 152 -2.68 -6.22 -2.46
N LEU A 153 -2.18 -6.04 -3.69
CA LEU A 153 -1.81 -4.72 -4.18
C LEU A 153 -3.03 -3.93 -4.61
N SER A 154 -2.98 -2.61 -4.41
CA SER A 154 -3.99 -1.70 -4.90
C SER A 154 -3.36 -0.36 -5.28
N GLY A 155 -3.80 0.22 -6.39
CA GLY A 155 -3.54 1.61 -6.74
C GLY A 155 -4.76 2.46 -6.43
N PRO A 156 -4.72 3.78 -6.75
CA PRO A 156 -5.86 4.65 -6.43
C PRO A 156 -7.19 4.21 -7.06
N SER A 157 -7.21 3.89 -8.35
CA SER A 157 -8.43 3.48 -9.04
C SER A 157 -8.93 2.12 -8.56
N THR A 158 -8.03 1.16 -8.38
CA THR A 158 -8.40 -0.18 -7.91
C THR A 158 -8.86 -0.17 -6.46
N MET A 159 -8.30 0.73 -5.63
CA MET A 159 -8.75 0.88 -4.25
C MET A 159 -10.19 1.38 -4.19
N ALA A 160 -10.53 2.40 -4.98
CA ALA A 160 -11.88 2.91 -5.03
C ALA A 160 -12.87 1.84 -5.49
N ALA A 161 -12.51 1.07 -6.53
CA ALA A 161 -13.35 -0.02 -7.04
C ALA A 161 -13.56 -1.11 -5.99
N LEU A 162 -12.50 -1.48 -5.27
CA LEU A 162 -12.58 -2.48 -4.19
C LEU A 162 -13.51 -2.02 -3.08
N LEU A 163 -13.38 -0.78 -2.63
CA LEU A 163 -14.21 -0.22 -1.56
C LEU A 163 -15.68 -0.16 -1.97
N ASN A 164 -15.97 0.17 -3.21
CA ASN A 164 -17.36 0.20 -3.72
C ASN A 164 -17.99 -1.18 -3.77
N SER A 165 -17.21 -2.24 -3.78
CA SER A 165 -17.72 -3.61 -3.81
C SER A 165 -17.96 -4.22 -2.42
N LEU A 166 -17.57 -3.52 -1.37
CA LEU A 166 -17.78 -3.97 0.02
C LEU A 166 -19.21 -3.62 0.55
#